data_98b68ee1dbdf4fe9d942f1e07ad5048a
#
_entry.id   98b68ee1dbdf4fe9d942f1e07ad5048a
#
_cell.length_a   1.000
_cell.length_b   1.000
_cell.length_c   1.000
_cell.angle_alpha   90.00
_cell.angle_beta   90.00
_cell.angle_gamma   90.00
#
_symmetry.space_group_name_H-M   'P 1'
#
loop_
_entity.id
_entity.type
_entity.pdbx_description
1 polymer ?
#
loop_
_entity_poly.entity_id
_entity_poly.type
_entity_poly.pdbx_seq_one_letter_code
_entity_poly.pdbx_strand_id
1 'polypeptide(L)'
;MLRTHNCGTLNITNVNVEVTLCGWVQKTRDLGGMTFVDLRDRYGITQLAFNMEVNADLCTAARKLGREFVIQINGKVIERSSKNKNIQTGDIEINVSKLTVLNSSKTPPFTIEKETDGGDEIRMKYRYLDIRRNPIKENLMLRNQVSKATRDYLEEQGFIEVETPYLIKSTPEGARDFVVPSRMNEKQFYALPQSPQTFKQLLMVGGIDKYYQIVKCFRDEDLRADRQPEFTQIDCEMSFIEQEDILNTFEGLTRHLLKEVKGMELSEFPRITYDTAMQLYGSDKPDIRFGMKFVEMNEICQGKGFELFDNAELVIAINVKGCANYTRKQLDKLINFIKTPQIGATGLIYCKYNQDGTSKSTVDKFFEESARKKWAEKASCESGDLLLIMAGEIEKTRKALGALRLHLADELNLRNPEIFAPLWVLDFPLLEWDEDTERYHAMHHPFTSPKPEDIAQLDTDPAAVRANAYDLVMNGNEIGGGSIRIHDKALQQLMFKHLGFSEAEAKEQFGFLMEAFEYGAPPHGGVAFGFDRLCAIMGGQESIRDFIAFPKNNSGRDIMIDSPSDIDEVQLKELNIKLKD
;
A
#
# COMPACT_ATOMS: atom_id res chain seq x y z
N MET A 1 29.21 -11.07 -24.64
CA MET A 1 27.77 -10.80 -24.56
C MET A 1 27.19 -10.87 -25.96
N LEU A 2 25.92 -11.29 -26.10
CA LEU A 2 25.24 -11.39 -27.42
C LEU A 2 24.83 -10.02 -27.99
N ARG A 3 24.98 -8.94 -27.27
CA ARG A 3 24.66 -7.57 -27.69
C ARG A 3 25.72 -6.58 -27.24
N THR A 4 25.91 -5.51 -28.02
CA THR A 4 26.81 -4.40 -27.69
C THR A 4 26.08 -3.24 -27.00
N HIS A 5 24.81 -3.01 -27.34
CA HIS A 5 23.96 -1.91 -26.84
C HIS A 5 22.55 -2.40 -26.50
N ASN A 6 21.82 -1.58 -25.75
CA ASN A 6 20.41 -1.77 -25.43
C ASN A 6 19.50 -1.05 -26.43
N CYS A 7 18.23 -1.49 -26.54
CA CYS A 7 17.26 -0.87 -27.44
C CYS A 7 16.75 0.51 -27.01
N GLY A 8 17.16 1.03 -25.84
CA GLY A 8 16.75 2.35 -25.34
C GLY A 8 17.90 3.35 -25.18
N THR A 9 19.14 2.95 -25.42
CA THR A 9 20.32 3.80 -25.09
C THR A 9 20.94 4.52 -26.29
N LEU A 10 20.60 4.11 -27.50
CA LEU A 10 21.13 4.73 -28.72
C LEU A 10 20.47 6.07 -29.02
N ASN A 11 21.26 7.00 -29.51
CA ASN A 11 20.80 8.35 -29.87
C ASN A 11 21.60 8.91 -31.06
N ILE A 12 21.38 10.18 -31.43
CA ILE A 12 21.98 10.80 -32.60
C ILE A 12 23.53 10.81 -32.56
N THR A 13 24.13 10.79 -31.39
CA THR A 13 25.62 10.76 -31.27
C THR A 13 26.22 9.39 -31.65
N ASN A 14 25.41 8.36 -31.75
CA ASN A 14 25.80 7.02 -32.14
C ASN A 14 25.72 6.78 -33.68
N VAL A 15 25.31 7.80 -34.47
CA VAL A 15 25.24 7.65 -35.92
C VAL A 15 26.59 7.20 -36.48
N ASN A 16 26.55 6.24 -37.41
CA ASN A 16 27.68 5.55 -38.03
C ASN A 16 28.36 4.47 -37.17
N VAL A 17 27.91 4.22 -35.91
CA VAL A 17 28.40 3.13 -35.08
C VAL A 17 27.78 1.80 -35.53
N GLU A 18 28.60 0.74 -35.62
CA GLU A 18 28.14 -0.62 -35.81
C GLU A 18 27.70 -1.19 -34.46
N VAL A 19 26.49 -1.76 -34.43
CA VAL A 19 25.87 -2.29 -33.19
C VAL A 19 25.32 -3.69 -33.38
N THR A 20 25.30 -4.42 -32.26
CA THR A 20 24.54 -5.67 -32.15
C THR A 20 23.47 -5.47 -31.10
N LEU A 21 22.19 -5.65 -31.48
CA LEU A 21 21.05 -5.58 -30.58
C LEU A 21 20.38 -6.95 -30.45
N CYS A 22 19.81 -7.21 -29.27
CA CYS A 22 18.95 -8.35 -29.00
C CYS A 22 17.68 -7.88 -28.30
N GLY A 23 16.54 -8.44 -28.67
CA GLY A 23 15.26 -8.08 -28.07
C GLY A 23 14.10 -8.86 -28.65
N TRP A 24 12.90 -8.44 -28.29
CA TRP A 24 11.64 -8.99 -28.78
C TRP A 24 11.08 -8.11 -29.87
N VAL A 25 10.56 -8.74 -30.94
CA VAL A 25 9.85 -8.06 -32.03
C VAL A 25 8.50 -7.57 -31.50
N GLN A 26 8.34 -6.27 -31.37
CA GLN A 26 7.06 -5.70 -30.96
C GLN A 26 6.09 -5.55 -32.13
N LYS A 27 6.58 -4.99 -33.24
CA LYS A 27 5.77 -4.73 -34.42
C LYS A 27 6.61 -4.80 -35.69
N THR A 28 6.04 -5.36 -36.76
CA THR A 28 6.60 -5.37 -38.11
C THR A 28 5.70 -4.57 -39.05
N ARG A 29 6.28 -3.71 -39.88
CA ARG A 29 5.58 -2.91 -40.91
C ARG A 29 6.25 -3.13 -42.26
N ASP A 30 5.50 -3.64 -43.23
CA ASP A 30 5.94 -3.81 -44.60
C ASP A 30 5.40 -2.67 -45.46
N LEU A 31 6.27 -1.90 -46.05
CA LEU A 31 5.95 -0.77 -46.94
C LEU A 31 6.43 -1.03 -48.37
N GLY A 32 6.50 -2.30 -48.79
CA GLY A 32 6.94 -2.71 -50.12
C GLY A 32 8.46 -2.71 -50.27
N GLY A 33 9.08 -1.59 -50.61
CA GLY A 33 10.55 -1.46 -50.73
C GLY A 33 11.31 -1.52 -49.39
N MET A 34 10.64 -1.22 -48.30
CA MET A 34 11.22 -1.18 -46.95
C MET A 34 10.38 -1.98 -45.99
N THR A 35 11.04 -2.71 -45.08
CA THR A 35 10.40 -3.35 -43.93
C THR A 35 10.98 -2.76 -42.65
N PHE A 36 10.14 -2.32 -41.74
CA PHE A 36 10.53 -1.80 -40.44
C PHE A 36 10.10 -2.75 -39.33
N VAL A 37 11.00 -2.96 -38.35
CA VAL A 37 10.72 -3.76 -37.17
C VAL A 37 11.03 -2.94 -35.92
N ASP A 38 10.08 -2.85 -35.02
CA ASP A 38 10.31 -2.26 -33.71
C ASP A 38 10.85 -3.36 -32.78
N LEU A 39 12.11 -3.27 -32.41
CA LEU A 39 12.79 -4.19 -31.48
C LEU A 39 12.75 -3.61 -30.08
N ARG A 40 12.24 -4.38 -29.12
CA ARG A 40 12.06 -3.96 -27.72
C ARG A 40 12.92 -4.82 -26.79
N ASP A 41 13.51 -4.15 -25.81
CA ASP A 41 14.08 -4.80 -24.61
C ASP A 41 13.58 -4.11 -23.32
N ARG A 42 14.23 -4.38 -22.18
CA ARG A 42 13.88 -3.72 -20.91
C ARG A 42 14.08 -2.20 -20.96
N TYR A 43 15.00 -1.72 -21.75
CA TYR A 43 15.46 -0.32 -21.75
C TYR A 43 14.67 0.56 -22.71
N GLY A 44 14.07 -0.03 -23.75
CA GLY A 44 13.28 0.74 -24.70
C GLY A 44 13.01 0.01 -26.01
N ILE A 45 12.75 0.80 -27.04
CA ILE A 45 12.41 0.34 -28.39
C ILE A 45 13.34 1.01 -29.38
N THR A 46 13.91 0.26 -30.32
CA THR A 46 14.66 0.79 -31.46
C THR A 46 14.08 0.30 -32.76
N GLN A 47 13.87 1.19 -33.73
CA GLN A 47 13.45 0.81 -35.07
C GLN A 47 14.61 0.20 -35.85
N LEU A 48 14.33 -0.91 -36.49
CA LEU A 48 15.21 -1.60 -37.44
C LEU A 48 14.68 -1.36 -38.85
N ALA A 49 15.56 -1.05 -39.79
CA ALA A 49 15.26 -0.82 -41.19
C ALA A 49 15.89 -1.90 -42.07
N PHE A 50 15.07 -2.47 -42.96
CA PHE A 50 15.47 -3.49 -43.94
C PHE A 50 15.07 -3.00 -45.32
N ASN A 51 16.05 -2.83 -46.22
CA ASN A 51 15.82 -2.33 -47.57
C ASN A 51 15.86 -3.49 -48.58
N MET A 52 14.77 -3.64 -49.34
CA MET A 52 14.61 -4.67 -50.36
C MET A 52 15.62 -4.55 -51.52
N GLU A 53 15.96 -3.33 -51.89
CA GLU A 53 16.92 -3.02 -52.98
C GLU A 53 18.35 -3.36 -52.60
N VAL A 54 18.67 -3.26 -51.27
CA VAL A 54 20.01 -3.55 -50.75
C VAL A 54 20.20 -5.04 -50.47
N ASN A 55 19.19 -5.66 -49.83
CA ASN A 55 19.24 -7.09 -49.49
C ASN A 55 17.81 -7.67 -49.44
N ALA A 56 17.37 -8.23 -50.54
CA ALA A 56 16.04 -8.82 -50.71
C ALA A 56 15.78 -10.02 -49.76
N ASP A 57 16.77 -10.87 -49.54
CA ASP A 57 16.66 -12.05 -48.67
C ASP A 57 16.49 -11.65 -47.22
N LEU A 58 17.28 -10.69 -46.76
CA LEU A 58 17.21 -10.14 -45.39
C LEU A 58 15.87 -9.44 -45.13
N CYS A 59 15.38 -8.66 -46.10
CA CYS A 59 14.08 -8.02 -46.04
C CYS A 59 12.92 -9.05 -46.02
N THR A 60 13.01 -10.08 -46.86
CA THR A 60 12.05 -11.19 -46.85
C THR A 60 12.06 -11.97 -45.54
N ALA A 61 13.23 -12.19 -44.94
CA ALA A 61 13.34 -12.77 -43.61
C ALA A 61 12.69 -11.90 -42.51
N ALA A 62 12.89 -10.59 -42.60
CA ALA A 62 12.27 -9.63 -41.65
C ALA A 62 10.73 -9.62 -41.72
N ARG A 63 10.13 -9.78 -42.91
CA ARG A 63 8.69 -9.90 -43.13
C ARG A 63 8.05 -11.13 -42.45
N LYS A 64 8.83 -12.18 -42.23
CA LYS A 64 8.37 -13.43 -41.60
C LYS A 64 8.45 -13.37 -40.06
N LEU A 65 8.97 -12.30 -39.50
CA LEU A 65 9.07 -12.14 -38.04
C LEU A 65 7.68 -11.95 -37.43
N GLY A 66 7.33 -12.85 -36.52
CA GLY A 66 6.14 -12.74 -35.69
C GLY A 66 6.36 -11.84 -34.47
N ARG A 67 5.25 -11.36 -33.88
CA ARG A 67 5.30 -10.64 -32.59
C ARG A 67 5.98 -11.51 -31.53
N GLU A 68 6.76 -10.87 -30.68
CA GLU A 68 7.48 -11.48 -29.56
C GLU A 68 8.57 -12.51 -29.97
N PHE A 69 8.92 -12.63 -31.26
CA PHE A 69 10.13 -13.37 -31.64
C PHE A 69 11.33 -12.73 -31.00
N VAL A 70 12.25 -13.54 -30.48
CA VAL A 70 13.53 -13.08 -29.95
C VAL A 70 14.54 -13.07 -31.08
N ILE A 71 15.07 -11.92 -31.39
CA ILE A 71 16.04 -11.75 -32.50
C ILE A 71 17.31 -11.08 -32.04
N GLN A 72 18.39 -11.37 -32.76
CA GLN A 72 19.64 -10.64 -32.75
C GLN A 72 19.85 -10.00 -34.12
N ILE A 73 20.25 -8.74 -34.12
CA ILE A 73 20.65 -8.04 -35.34
C ILE A 73 22.04 -7.45 -35.22
N ASN A 74 22.74 -7.38 -36.34
CA ASN A 74 23.88 -6.52 -36.53
C ASN A 74 23.51 -5.44 -37.55
N GLY A 75 24.00 -4.23 -37.36
CA GLY A 75 23.70 -3.14 -38.27
C GLY A 75 24.33 -1.83 -37.83
N LYS A 76 24.20 -0.86 -38.68
CA LYS A 76 24.75 0.48 -38.50
C LYS A 76 23.67 1.46 -38.05
N VAL A 77 23.97 2.24 -37.03
CA VAL A 77 23.07 3.32 -36.58
C VAL A 77 23.05 4.42 -37.64
N ILE A 78 21.85 4.79 -38.09
CA ILE A 78 21.63 5.88 -39.01
C ILE A 78 20.58 6.86 -38.45
N GLU A 79 20.63 8.11 -38.90
CA GLU A 79 19.59 9.08 -38.57
C GLU A 79 18.30 8.78 -39.33
N ARG A 80 17.15 8.83 -38.63
CA ARG A 80 15.85 8.62 -39.27
C ARG A 80 15.47 9.77 -40.15
N SER A 81 14.93 9.46 -41.32
CA SER A 81 14.32 10.45 -42.22
C SER A 81 13.04 11.05 -41.63
N SER A 82 12.27 10.24 -40.86
CA SER A 82 11.06 10.68 -40.13
C SER A 82 11.23 10.41 -38.65
N LYS A 83 11.55 11.44 -37.88
CA LYS A 83 11.78 11.36 -36.44
C LYS A 83 10.50 11.06 -35.66
N ASN A 84 10.60 10.22 -34.62
CA ASN A 84 9.47 9.84 -33.74
C ASN A 84 9.74 10.31 -32.32
N LYS A 85 9.07 11.39 -31.91
CA LYS A 85 9.21 11.97 -30.55
C LYS A 85 8.62 11.11 -29.42
N ASN A 86 7.86 10.05 -29.76
CA ASN A 86 7.19 9.20 -28.76
C ASN A 86 8.08 8.08 -28.22
N ILE A 87 9.26 7.87 -28.79
CA ILE A 87 10.25 6.89 -28.30
C ILE A 87 11.60 7.56 -28.11
N GLN A 88 12.33 7.12 -27.10
CA GLN A 88 13.62 7.73 -26.71
C GLN A 88 14.67 7.67 -27.84
N THR A 89 14.66 6.61 -28.64
CA THR A 89 15.58 6.39 -29.78
C THR A 89 15.00 6.92 -31.10
N GLY A 90 13.99 7.76 -31.04
CA GLY A 90 13.18 8.14 -32.21
C GLY A 90 13.89 9.01 -33.25
N ASP A 91 15.09 9.50 -32.97
CA ASP A 91 15.93 10.22 -33.92
C ASP A 91 16.78 9.30 -34.81
N ILE A 92 16.94 8.03 -34.42
CA ILE A 92 17.78 7.06 -35.10
C ILE A 92 17.03 5.78 -35.46
N GLU A 93 17.56 5.03 -36.39
CA GLU A 93 17.18 3.67 -36.72
C GLU A 93 18.42 2.83 -37.04
N ILE A 94 18.29 1.52 -37.08
CA ILE A 94 19.39 0.62 -37.42
C ILE A 94 19.21 0.12 -38.86
N ASN A 95 20.14 0.46 -39.74
CA ASN A 95 20.26 -0.19 -41.04
C ASN A 95 20.86 -1.57 -40.84
N VAL A 96 20.01 -2.61 -40.92
CA VAL A 96 20.37 -3.98 -40.54
C VAL A 96 21.18 -4.65 -41.64
N SER A 97 22.33 -5.23 -41.29
CA SER A 97 23.19 -6.03 -42.15
C SER A 97 23.07 -7.54 -41.92
N LYS A 98 22.66 -7.98 -40.71
CA LYS A 98 22.47 -9.39 -40.36
C LYS A 98 21.31 -9.53 -39.40
N LEU A 99 20.51 -10.57 -39.60
CA LEU A 99 19.38 -10.97 -38.75
C LEU A 99 19.54 -12.45 -38.35
N THR A 100 19.39 -12.73 -37.08
CA THR A 100 19.34 -14.09 -36.54
C THR A 100 18.10 -14.22 -35.64
N VAL A 101 17.24 -15.17 -35.94
CA VAL A 101 16.15 -15.52 -35.01
C VAL A 101 16.72 -16.43 -33.93
N LEU A 102 16.75 -15.94 -32.69
CA LEU A 102 17.23 -16.70 -31.54
C LEU A 102 16.16 -17.65 -31.03
N ASN A 103 14.90 -17.20 -31.05
CA ASN A 103 13.76 -18.03 -30.68
C ASN A 103 12.47 -17.49 -31.33
N SER A 104 11.60 -18.37 -31.79
CA SER A 104 10.28 -18.01 -32.26
C SER A 104 9.29 -17.90 -31.08
N SER A 105 8.14 -17.27 -31.33
CA SER A 105 7.06 -17.14 -30.35
C SER A 105 5.73 -17.54 -30.95
N LYS A 106 4.86 -18.10 -30.12
CA LYS A 106 3.42 -18.17 -30.44
C LYS A 106 2.82 -16.77 -30.37
N THR A 107 1.68 -16.57 -31.01
CA THR A 107 0.91 -15.33 -30.83
C THR A 107 0.56 -15.15 -29.36
N PRO A 108 0.92 -14.01 -28.73
CA PRO A 108 0.57 -13.76 -27.34
C PRO A 108 -0.94 -13.76 -27.12
N PRO A 109 -1.42 -14.20 -25.94
CA PRO A 109 -2.85 -14.26 -25.63
C PRO A 109 -3.48 -12.87 -25.41
N PHE A 110 -2.69 -11.83 -25.31
CA PHE A 110 -3.08 -10.41 -25.22
C PHE A 110 -2.00 -9.49 -25.79
N THR A 111 -2.35 -8.25 -26.03
CA THR A 111 -1.44 -7.23 -26.56
C THR A 111 -0.43 -6.80 -25.51
N ILE A 112 0.88 -6.94 -25.83
CA ILE A 112 2.01 -6.57 -24.94
C ILE A 112 2.42 -5.12 -25.22
N GLU A 113 1.55 -4.19 -24.89
CA GLU A 113 1.74 -2.73 -25.03
C GLU A 113 1.24 -2.03 -23.76
N LYS A 114 1.34 -0.69 -23.70
CA LYS A 114 0.84 0.09 -22.56
C LYS A 114 -0.63 -0.19 -22.33
N GLU A 115 -1.43 -0.03 -23.37
CA GLU A 115 -2.83 -0.47 -23.38
C GLU A 115 -2.90 -1.94 -23.81
N THR A 116 -3.76 -2.72 -23.17
CA THR A 116 -3.92 -4.15 -23.43
C THR A 116 -5.39 -4.55 -23.47
N ASP A 117 -5.69 -5.55 -24.25
CA ASP A 117 -6.98 -6.23 -24.32
C ASP A 117 -7.08 -7.42 -23.34
N GLY A 118 -6.02 -7.71 -22.59
CA GLY A 118 -5.98 -8.76 -21.58
C GLY A 118 -6.68 -8.37 -20.28
N GLY A 119 -7.70 -9.12 -19.87
CA GLY A 119 -8.29 -9.04 -18.54
C GLY A 119 -7.34 -9.53 -17.44
N ASP A 120 -7.64 -9.21 -16.18
CA ASP A 120 -6.76 -9.52 -15.04
C ASP A 120 -6.38 -10.99 -14.94
N GLU A 121 -7.33 -11.89 -15.13
CA GLU A 121 -7.09 -13.34 -15.03
C GLU A 121 -6.08 -13.84 -16.05
N ILE A 122 -6.24 -13.45 -17.32
CA ILE A 122 -5.31 -13.87 -18.39
C ILE A 122 -3.93 -13.23 -18.22
N ARG A 123 -3.87 -11.98 -17.74
CA ARG A 123 -2.62 -11.31 -17.43
C ARG A 123 -1.88 -11.99 -16.26
N MET A 124 -2.60 -12.44 -15.25
CA MET A 124 -2.02 -13.19 -14.13
C MET A 124 -1.55 -14.58 -14.58
N LYS A 125 -2.31 -15.28 -15.41
CA LYS A 125 -1.92 -16.58 -15.96
C LYS A 125 -0.64 -16.50 -16.80
N TYR A 126 -0.48 -15.44 -17.57
CA TYR A 126 0.70 -15.21 -18.40
C TYR A 126 1.53 -14.02 -17.87
N ARG A 127 1.72 -13.97 -16.54
CA ARG A 127 2.36 -12.84 -15.86
C ARG A 127 3.74 -12.49 -16.41
N TYR A 128 4.50 -13.46 -16.86
CA TYR A 128 5.79 -13.27 -17.54
C TYR A 128 5.67 -12.49 -18.87
N LEU A 129 4.52 -12.49 -19.54
CA LEU A 129 4.24 -11.64 -20.69
C LEU A 129 3.77 -10.24 -20.25
N ASP A 130 2.95 -10.17 -19.20
CA ASP A 130 2.46 -8.91 -18.64
C ASP A 130 3.62 -8.04 -18.11
N ILE A 131 4.64 -8.67 -17.50
CA ILE A 131 5.89 -7.99 -17.05
C ILE A 131 6.65 -7.32 -18.21
N ARG A 132 6.48 -7.76 -19.45
CA ARG A 132 7.08 -7.09 -20.62
C ARG A 132 6.41 -5.77 -20.95
N ARG A 133 5.19 -5.52 -20.47
CA ARG A 133 4.46 -4.25 -20.67
C ARG A 133 5.08 -3.16 -19.82
N ASN A 134 5.14 -1.96 -20.37
CA ASN A 134 5.74 -0.82 -19.68
C ASN A 134 5.16 -0.56 -18.28
N PRO A 135 3.83 -0.51 -18.07
CA PRO A 135 3.29 -0.20 -16.73
C PRO A 135 3.81 -1.14 -15.64
N ILE A 136 3.78 -2.46 -15.87
CA ILE A 136 4.25 -3.44 -14.88
C ILE A 136 5.76 -3.40 -14.71
N LYS A 137 6.48 -3.30 -15.83
CA LYS A 137 7.94 -3.19 -15.81
C LYS A 137 8.40 -1.95 -15.04
N GLU A 138 7.78 -0.80 -15.27
CA GLU A 138 8.09 0.47 -14.60
C GLU A 138 7.81 0.39 -13.10
N ASN A 139 6.70 -0.26 -12.69
CA ASN A 139 6.40 -0.52 -11.29
C ASN A 139 7.46 -1.39 -10.60
N LEU A 140 7.93 -2.45 -11.27
CA LEU A 140 9.01 -3.29 -10.73
C LEU A 140 10.36 -2.54 -10.66
N MET A 141 10.61 -1.65 -11.60
CA MET A 141 11.80 -0.79 -11.57
C MET A 141 11.72 0.24 -10.44
N LEU A 142 10.54 0.87 -10.24
CA LEU A 142 10.26 1.76 -9.11
C LEU A 142 10.50 1.03 -7.79
N ARG A 143 9.94 -0.17 -7.63
CA ARG A 143 10.16 -1.02 -6.45
C ARG A 143 11.65 -1.26 -6.17
N ASN A 144 12.44 -1.53 -7.20
CA ASN A 144 13.89 -1.70 -7.07
C ASN A 144 14.59 -0.41 -6.62
N GLN A 145 14.18 0.75 -7.15
CA GLN A 145 14.73 2.05 -6.75
C GLN A 145 14.42 2.37 -5.28
N VAL A 146 13.16 2.16 -4.85
CA VAL A 146 12.74 2.33 -3.45
C VAL A 146 13.55 1.41 -2.53
N SER A 147 13.71 0.12 -2.90
CA SER A 147 14.50 -0.84 -2.12
C SER A 147 15.96 -0.41 -1.98
N LYS A 148 16.57 0.07 -3.07
CA LYS A 148 17.95 0.57 -3.03
C LYS A 148 18.08 1.80 -2.15
N ALA A 149 17.24 2.80 -2.35
CA ALA A 149 17.28 4.04 -1.57
C ALA A 149 17.00 3.80 -0.08
N THR A 150 16.16 2.81 0.25
CA THR A 150 15.93 2.37 1.64
C THR A 150 17.23 1.87 2.28
N ARG A 151 17.96 0.97 1.59
CA ARG A 151 19.22 0.44 2.10
C ARG A 151 20.27 1.53 2.24
N ASP A 152 20.42 2.36 1.20
CA ASP A 152 21.40 3.45 1.21
C ASP A 152 21.17 4.36 2.46
N TYR A 153 19.93 4.77 2.73
CA TYR A 153 19.60 5.60 3.88
C TYR A 153 19.84 4.91 5.23
N LEU A 154 19.32 3.69 5.39
CA LEU A 154 19.40 2.99 6.68
C LEU A 154 20.84 2.62 7.04
N GLU A 155 21.66 2.21 6.07
CA GLU A 155 23.08 1.95 6.28
C GLU A 155 23.84 3.22 6.66
N GLU A 156 23.54 4.36 6.04
CA GLU A 156 24.09 5.68 6.42
C GLU A 156 23.71 6.09 7.84
N GLN A 157 22.52 5.66 8.33
CA GLN A 157 22.08 5.87 9.71
C GLN A 157 22.65 4.83 10.70
N GLY A 158 23.49 3.92 10.25
CA GLY A 158 24.16 2.89 11.06
C GLY A 158 23.31 1.67 11.37
N PHE A 159 22.25 1.41 10.60
CA PHE A 159 21.50 0.17 10.68
C PHE A 159 22.25 -0.98 10.02
N ILE A 160 22.03 -2.18 10.52
CA ILE A 160 22.58 -3.44 9.98
C ILE A 160 21.42 -4.28 9.43
N GLU A 161 21.52 -4.71 8.16
CA GLU A 161 20.56 -5.66 7.57
C GLU A 161 20.85 -7.07 8.11
N VAL A 162 19.88 -7.64 8.85
CA VAL A 162 20.02 -8.98 9.43
C VAL A 162 18.83 -9.84 9.03
N GLU A 163 19.10 -10.99 8.40
CA GLU A 163 18.07 -11.96 8.04
C GLU A 163 17.57 -12.74 9.25
N THR A 164 16.27 -12.88 9.36
CA THR A 164 15.59 -13.69 10.39
C THR A 164 14.97 -14.95 9.76
N PRO A 165 14.77 -16.04 10.52
CA PRO A 165 14.23 -17.29 9.98
C PRO A 165 12.78 -17.18 9.52
N TYR A 166 12.44 -17.93 8.46
CA TYR A 166 11.06 -18.10 7.99
C TYR A 166 10.36 -19.34 8.60
N LEU A 167 11.11 -20.36 9.01
CA LEU A 167 10.56 -21.55 9.68
C LEU A 167 10.63 -21.31 11.17
N ILE A 168 9.56 -20.78 11.75
CA ILE A 168 9.50 -20.39 13.16
C ILE A 168 8.41 -21.17 13.92
N LYS A 169 8.31 -20.96 15.21
CA LYS A 169 7.18 -21.38 16.02
C LYS A 169 5.98 -20.45 15.77
N SER A 170 4.76 -21.01 15.74
CA SER A 170 3.54 -20.21 15.71
C SER A 170 3.52 -19.22 16.87
N THR A 171 3.33 -17.94 16.55
CA THR A 171 3.19 -16.84 17.51
C THR A 171 1.99 -16.00 17.08
N PRO A 172 0.96 -15.86 17.92
CA PRO A 172 -0.24 -15.11 17.53
C PRO A 172 0.05 -13.62 17.48
N GLU A 173 -0.06 -13.04 16.27
CA GLU A 173 0.11 -11.60 15.99
C GLU A 173 -1.16 -10.98 15.38
N GLY A 174 -2.34 -11.62 15.61
CA GLY A 174 -3.62 -11.11 15.12
C GLY A 174 -4.18 -11.79 13.87
N ALA A 175 -3.33 -12.28 12.96
CA ALA A 175 -3.72 -13.06 11.79
C ALA A 175 -3.59 -14.57 12.04
N ARG A 176 -4.10 -15.40 11.12
CA ARG A 176 -3.80 -16.83 11.10
C ARG A 176 -2.45 -17.09 10.46
N ASP A 177 -1.75 -18.11 10.96
CA ASP A 177 -0.46 -18.53 10.44
C ASP A 177 -0.62 -19.50 9.26
N PHE A 178 0.27 -19.38 8.27
CA PHE A 178 0.56 -20.48 7.35
C PHE A 178 1.48 -21.50 8.06
N VAL A 179 1.09 -22.75 8.07
CA VAL A 179 1.85 -23.82 8.76
C VAL A 179 2.53 -24.76 7.78
N VAL A 180 3.74 -25.18 8.13
CA VAL A 180 4.57 -26.10 7.34
C VAL A 180 4.89 -27.33 8.18
N PRO A 181 4.48 -28.54 7.76
CA PRO A 181 4.76 -29.75 8.54
C PRO A 181 6.25 -30.09 8.56
N SER A 182 6.73 -30.59 9.70
CA SER A 182 8.12 -31.04 9.87
C SER A 182 8.25 -32.55 9.62
N ARG A 183 9.01 -32.95 8.60
CA ARG A 183 9.32 -34.38 8.37
C ARG A 183 10.21 -34.98 9.46
N MET A 184 11.09 -34.17 10.02
CA MET A 184 12.06 -34.63 11.03
C MET A 184 11.45 -34.74 12.45
N ASN A 185 10.40 -34.00 12.71
CA ASN A 185 9.73 -33.96 14.00
C ASN A 185 8.24 -34.27 13.78
N GLU A 186 7.89 -35.55 13.96
CA GLU A 186 6.52 -36.03 13.74
C GLU A 186 5.50 -35.23 14.57
N LYS A 187 4.36 -34.90 13.94
CA LYS A 187 3.24 -34.14 14.54
C LYS A 187 3.59 -32.70 14.94
N GLN A 188 4.75 -32.19 14.52
CA GLN A 188 5.13 -30.79 14.75
C GLN A 188 5.13 -30.02 13.44
N PHE A 189 4.83 -28.74 13.56
CA PHE A 189 4.73 -27.81 12.44
C PHE A 189 5.57 -26.57 12.71
N TYR A 190 6.21 -26.07 11.67
CA TYR A 190 6.66 -24.70 11.62
C TYR A 190 5.52 -23.79 11.22
N ALA A 191 5.60 -22.52 11.59
CA ALA A 191 4.77 -21.45 11.02
C ALA A 191 5.63 -20.53 10.17
N LEU A 192 5.03 -19.89 9.15
CA LEU A 192 5.64 -18.79 8.43
C LEU A 192 5.39 -17.47 9.20
N PRO A 193 6.38 -16.58 9.34
CA PRO A 193 6.28 -15.40 10.19
C PRO A 193 5.28 -14.38 9.66
N GLN A 194 4.41 -13.88 10.52
CA GLN A 194 3.55 -12.73 10.24
C GLN A 194 4.34 -11.42 10.20
N SER A 195 5.41 -11.37 11.00
CA SER A 195 6.45 -10.35 11.03
C SER A 195 7.70 -10.91 11.74
N PRO A 196 8.87 -10.29 11.65
CA PRO A 196 10.05 -10.71 12.42
C PRO A 196 10.06 -10.19 13.87
N GLN A 197 8.90 -9.86 14.45
CA GLN A 197 8.78 -9.14 15.72
C GLN A 197 9.60 -9.73 16.88
N THR A 198 9.48 -11.03 17.12
CA THR A 198 10.21 -11.67 18.24
C THR A 198 11.71 -11.70 18.01
N PHE A 199 12.15 -11.92 16.76
CA PHE A 199 13.58 -11.99 16.42
C PHE A 199 14.26 -10.63 16.47
N LYS A 200 13.60 -9.57 16.00
CA LYS A 200 14.19 -8.23 16.08
C LYS A 200 14.36 -7.75 17.52
N GLN A 201 13.42 -8.10 18.43
CA GLN A 201 13.57 -7.83 19.85
C GLN A 201 14.75 -8.65 20.46
N LEU A 202 14.92 -9.91 20.06
CA LEU A 202 16.09 -10.71 20.46
C LEU A 202 17.40 -10.13 19.92
N LEU A 203 17.41 -9.51 18.72
CA LEU A 203 18.58 -8.83 18.21
C LEU A 203 18.94 -7.59 19.06
N MET A 204 17.95 -6.88 19.58
CA MET A 204 18.18 -5.77 20.53
C MET A 204 18.82 -6.28 21.82
N VAL A 205 18.30 -7.37 22.39
CA VAL A 205 18.92 -8.05 23.56
C VAL A 205 20.33 -8.55 23.21
N GLY A 206 20.54 -9.01 21.97
CA GLY A 206 21.82 -9.45 21.44
C GLY A 206 22.83 -8.34 21.15
N GLY A 207 22.46 -7.06 21.35
CA GLY A 207 23.37 -5.91 21.19
C GLY A 207 23.48 -5.39 19.76
N ILE A 208 22.52 -5.70 18.89
CA ILE A 208 22.40 -5.07 17.56
C ILE A 208 21.58 -3.80 17.74
N ASP A 209 22.23 -2.68 17.97
CA ASP A 209 21.58 -1.41 18.34
C ASP A 209 20.58 -0.88 17.31
N LYS A 210 20.81 -1.12 16.03
CA LYS A 210 19.96 -0.71 14.92
C LYS A 210 19.87 -1.81 13.88
N TYR A 211 18.72 -2.42 13.76
CA TYR A 211 18.41 -3.50 12.83
C TYR A 211 17.43 -3.04 11.75
N TYR A 212 17.61 -3.53 10.53
CA TYR A 212 16.55 -3.54 9.53
C TYR A 212 16.58 -4.81 8.68
N GLN A 213 15.45 -5.07 8.01
CA GLN A 213 15.34 -6.13 7.01
C GLN A 213 14.24 -5.78 6.00
N ILE A 214 14.48 -5.98 4.70
CA ILE A 214 13.42 -5.99 3.69
C ILE A 214 12.93 -7.43 3.60
N VAL A 215 11.86 -7.75 4.33
CA VAL A 215 11.47 -9.12 4.68
C VAL A 215 10.11 -9.51 4.11
N LYS A 216 9.96 -10.78 3.72
CA LYS A 216 8.65 -11.38 3.43
C LYS A 216 7.92 -11.72 4.72
N CYS A 217 6.65 -11.31 4.76
CA CYS A 217 5.70 -11.62 5.82
C CYS A 217 4.52 -12.40 5.24
N PHE A 218 3.88 -13.22 6.08
CA PHE A 218 2.84 -14.16 5.65
C PHE A 218 1.63 -14.04 6.59
N ARG A 219 0.44 -13.80 6.04
CA ARG A 219 -0.80 -13.72 6.82
C ARG A 219 -1.93 -14.41 6.08
N ASP A 220 -2.57 -15.38 6.70
CA ASP A 220 -3.75 -16.06 6.18
C ASP A 220 -5.01 -15.28 6.55
N GLU A 221 -5.27 -14.22 5.79
CA GLU A 221 -6.39 -13.30 5.95
C GLU A 221 -7.21 -13.17 4.67
N ASP A 222 -8.37 -12.54 4.76
CA ASP A 222 -9.18 -12.20 3.61
C ASP A 222 -8.45 -11.24 2.67
N LEU A 223 -8.39 -11.60 1.39
CA LEU A 223 -7.66 -10.86 0.38
C LEU A 223 -8.46 -9.68 -0.15
N ARG A 224 -7.76 -8.57 -0.37
CA ARG A 224 -8.28 -7.32 -0.95
C ARG A 224 -7.29 -6.77 -1.97
N ALA A 225 -7.64 -5.67 -2.61
CA ALA A 225 -6.75 -5.01 -3.58
C ALA A 225 -5.39 -4.58 -2.96
N ASP A 226 -5.41 -4.25 -1.67
CA ASP A 226 -4.27 -3.79 -0.87
C ASP A 226 -3.70 -4.86 0.09
N ARG A 227 -4.15 -6.12 -0.03
CA ARG A 227 -3.70 -7.25 0.81
C ARG A 227 -3.34 -8.47 -0.02
N GLN A 228 -2.22 -9.09 0.32
CA GLN A 228 -1.74 -10.35 -0.24
C GLN A 228 -1.37 -11.31 0.89
N PRO A 229 -1.49 -12.64 0.73
CA PRO A 229 -1.17 -13.62 1.76
C PRO A 229 0.34 -13.63 2.06
N GLU A 230 1.16 -13.23 1.12
CA GLU A 230 2.57 -12.96 1.25
C GLU A 230 2.88 -11.55 0.74
N PHE A 231 3.51 -10.73 1.57
CA PHE A 231 3.82 -9.33 1.28
C PHE A 231 5.21 -8.97 1.82
N THR A 232 5.69 -7.79 1.51
CA THR A 232 7.02 -7.36 1.93
C THR A 232 6.92 -6.18 2.89
N GLN A 233 7.70 -6.22 3.98
CA GLN A 233 7.91 -5.09 4.88
C GLN A 233 9.36 -4.58 4.80
N ILE A 234 9.55 -3.28 5.05
CA ILE A 234 10.80 -2.74 5.57
C ILE A 234 10.61 -2.75 7.08
N ASP A 235 11.24 -3.70 7.75
CA ASP A 235 11.13 -3.87 9.19
C ASP A 235 12.37 -3.32 9.87
N CYS A 236 12.20 -2.49 10.91
CA CYS A 236 13.27 -1.82 11.62
C CYS A 236 13.07 -1.87 13.13
N GLU A 237 14.18 -1.95 13.89
CA GLU A 237 14.16 -1.84 15.34
C GLU A 237 15.43 -1.13 15.82
N MET A 238 15.32 -0.32 16.89
CA MET A 238 16.40 0.48 17.48
C MET A 238 16.42 0.36 19.00
N SER A 239 17.61 0.30 19.59
CA SER A 239 17.84 0.27 21.06
C SER A 239 18.22 1.64 21.58
N PHE A 240 18.00 1.85 22.90
CA PHE A 240 18.37 3.06 23.63
C PHE A 240 17.75 4.33 23.08
N ILE A 241 16.46 4.27 22.75
CA ILE A 241 15.72 5.35 22.08
C ILE A 241 14.40 5.67 22.79
N GLU A 242 13.90 6.87 22.50
CA GLU A 242 12.55 7.32 22.80
C GLU A 242 11.72 7.45 21.52
N GLN A 243 10.43 7.72 21.64
CA GLN A 243 9.51 7.85 20.50
C GLN A 243 10.01 8.87 19.46
N GLU A 244 10.53 10.02 19.91
CA GLU A 244 11.03 11.08 19.03
C GLU A 244 12.18 10.61 18.11
N ASP A 245 13.05 9.74 18.59
CA ASP A 245 14.17 9.21 17.79
C ASP A 245 13.64 8.38 16.61
N ILE A 246 12.59 7.59 16.85
CA ILE A 246 11.89 6.83 15.80
C ILE A 246 11.24 7.78 14.79
N LEU A 247 10.44 8.73 15.27
CA LEU A 247 9.74 9.67 14.38
C LEU A 247 10.73 10.41 13.48
N ASN A 248 11.80 10.96 14.04
CA ASN A 248 12.81 11.72 13.30
C ASN A 248 13.56 10.85 12.28
N THR A 249 13.97 9.63 12.68
CA THR A 249 14.68 8.70 11.79
C THR A 249 13.82 8.32 10.59
N PHE A 250 12.55 7.99 10.80
CA PHE A 250 11.70 7.47 9.72
C PHE A 250 10.97 8.57 8.93
N GLU A 251 10.83 9.78 9.48
CA GLU A 251 10.60 10.98 8.66
C GLU A 251 11.75 11.19 7.67
N GLY A 252 12.99 11.08 8.16
CA GLY A 252 14.18 11.19 7.33
C GLY A 252 14.20 10.15 6.22
N LEU A 253 13.90 8.88 6.51
CA LEU A 253 13.76 7.82 5.49
C LEU A 253 12.70 8.20 4.45
N THR A 254 11.52 8.61 4.89
CA THR A 254 10.40 8.92 3.97
C THR A 254 10.75 10.11 3.06
N ARG A 255 11.38 11.16 3.60
CA ARG A 255 11.87 12.31 2.81
C ARG A 255 12.94 11.87 1.82
N HIS A 256 13.89 11.04 2.25
CA HIS A 256 14.94 10.51 1.38
C HIS A 256 14.35 9.72 0.20
N LEU A 257 13.39 8.82 0.47
CA LEU A 257 12.75 8.02 -0.57
C LEU A 257 12.02 8.89 -1.60
N LEU A 258 11.26 9.88 -1.16
CA LEU A 258 10.54 10.77 -2.09
C LEU A 258 11.49 11.70 -2.86
N LYS A 259 12.57 12.13 -2.25
CA LYS A 259 13.60 12.92 -2.94
C LYS A 259 14.35 12.10 -4.00
N GLU A 260 14.88 10.94 -3.64
CA GLU A 260 15.70 10.11 -4.54
C GLU A 260 14.87 9.45 -5.66
N VAL A 261 13.64 9.07 -5.37
CA VAL A 261 12.82 8.28 -6.32
C VAL A 261 11.85 9.15 -7.12
N LYS A 262 11.30 10.21 -6.49
CA LYS A 262 10.31 11.10 -7.12
C LYS A 262 10.84 12.51 -7.39
N GLY A 263 12.03 12.87 -6.88
CA GLY A 263 12.58 14.21 -6.99
C GLY A 263 11.82 15.27 -6.20
N MET A 264 11.10 14.85 -5.14
CA MET A 264 10.22 15.72 -4.34
C MET A 264 10.81 15.98 -2.96
N GLU A 265 10.78 17.23 -2.53
CA GLU A 265 11.11 17.61 -1.16
C GLU A 265 9.83 17.82 -0.35
N LEU A 266 9.80 17.23 0.85
CA LEU A 266 8.69 17.36 1.79
C LEU A 266 9.06 18.29 2.96
N SER A 267 8.07 19.05 3.43
CA SER A 267 8.12 19.79 4.70
C SER A 267 8.05 18.85 5.91
N GLU A 268 7.98 19.41 7.11
CA GLU A 268 7.72 18.65 8.34
C GLU A 268 6.37 17.93 8.27
N PHE A 269 6.31 16.73 8.88
CA PHE A 269 5.09 15.94 8.93
C PHE A 269 4.22 16.42 10.08
N PRO A 270 2.95 16.75 9.84
CA PRO A 270 2.01 17.01 10.93
C PRO A 270 1.94 15.82 11.89
N ARG A 271 1.77 16.11 13.17
CA ARG A 271 1.55 15.12 14.22
C ARG A 271 0.20 15.36 14.85
N ILE A 272 -0.65 14.36 14.87
CA ILE A 272 -1.96 14.42 15.50
C ILE A 272 -2.17 13.19 16.38
N THR A 273 -2.99 13.31 17.40
CA THR A 273 -3.39 12.16 18.20
C THR A 273 -4.44 11.33 17.49
N TYR A 274 -4.58 10.06 17.85
CA TYR A 274 -5.65 9.19 17.40
C TYR A 274 -7.03 9.84 17.59
N ASP A 275 -7.30 10.39 18.77
CA ASP A 275 -8.55 11.09 19.07
C ASP A 275 -8.81 12.25 18.10
N THR A 276 -7.79 13.06 17.84
CA THR A 276 -7.87 14.18 16.89
C THR A 276 -8.15 13.67 15.47
N ALA A 277 -7.51 12.57 15.05
CA ALA A 277 -7.74 11.96 13.75
C ALA A 277 -9.19 11.47 13.61
N MET A 278 -9.70 10.78 14.63
CA MET A 278 -11.09 10.31 14.69
C MET A 278 -12.10 11.46 14.76
N GLN A 279 -11.81 12.52 15.53
CA GLN A 279 -12.68 13.69 15.65
C GLN A 279 -12.79 14.49 14.36
N LEU A 280 -11.68 14.70 13.66
CA LEU A 280 -11.65 15.58 12.48
C LEU A 280 -11.88 14.86 11.14
N TYR A 281 -11.66 13.55 11.09
CA TYR A 281 -11.67 12.81 9.81
C TYR A 281 -12.44 11.48 9.87
N GLY A 282 -12.73 10.97 11.06
CA GLY A 282 -13.41 9.67 11.26
C GLY A 282 -12.56 8.46 10.86
N SER A 283 -11.24 8.61 10.91
CA SER A 283 -10.28 7.58 10.54
C SER A 283 -8.96 7.78 11.26
N ASP A 284 -8.33 6.69 11.66
CA ASP A 284 -6.96 6.60 12.18
C ASP A 284 -5.88 6.86 11.10
N LYS A 285 -6.25 6.84 9.83
CA LYS A 285 -5.40 7.09 8.66
C LYS A 285 -5.98 8.16 7.74
N PRO A 286 -6.07 9.42 8.19
CA PRO A 286 -6.72 10.48 7.44
C PRO A 286 -5.95 10.87 6.17
N ASP A 287 -6.67 11.15 5.09
CA ASP A 287 -6.13 11.81 3.92
C ASP A 287 -6.21 13.33 4.12
N ILE A 288 -5.05 13.96 4.27
CA ILE A 288 -4.95 15.40 4.53
C ILE A 288 -4.64 16.24 3.29
N ARG A 289 -4.64 15.66 2.08
CA ARG A 289 -4.44 16.40 0.82
C ARG A 289 -5.53 17.43 0.54
N PHE A 290 -6.66 17.32 1.20
CA PHE A 290 -7.82 18.19 1.03
C PHE A 290 -8.52 18.48 2.36
N GLY A 291 -9.36 19.50 2.39
CA GLY A 291 -10.11 19.94 3.56
C GLY A 291 -11.25 18.98 3.96
N MET A 292 -12.45 19.52 4.15
CA MET A 292 -13.65 18.81 4.64
C MET A 292 -13.44 18.14 6.01
N LYS A 293 -12.78 18.86 6.94
CA LYS A 293 -12.69 18.43 8.34
C LYS A 293 -14.07 18.39 8.96
N PHE A 294 -14.29 17.48 9.87
CA PHE A 294 -15.56 17.41 10.63
C PHE A 294 -15.72 18.61 11.53
N VAL A 295 -16.95 19.03 11.65
CA VAL A 295 -17.38 20.09 12.56
C VAL A 295 -18.46 19.54 13.47
N GLU A 296 -18.24 19.53 14.77
CA GLU A 296 -19.23 19.14 15.76
C GLU A 296 -20.32 20.19 15.87
N MET A 297 -21.57 19.75 15.81
CA MET A 297 -22.76 20.59 15.72
C MET A 297 -23.73 20.40 16.89
N ASN A 298 -23.44 19.54 17.87
CA ASN A 298 -24.33 19.18 18.98
C ASN A 298 -24.94 20.41 19.63
N GLU A 299 -24.09 21.35 20.08
CA GLU A 299 -24.48 22.57 20.80
C GLU A 299 -25.54 23.41 20.09
N ILE A 300 -25.44 23.49 18.75
CA ILE A 300 -26.33 24.37 17.94
C ILE A 300 -27.48 23.61 17.28
N CYS A 301 -27.45 22.27 17.26
CA CYS A 301 -28.45 21.42 16.63
C CYS A 301 -29.42 20.76 17.62
N GLN A 302 -28.93 20.37 18.80
CA GLN A 302 -29.74 19.66 19.82
C GLN A 302 -30.65 20.59 20.60
N GLY A 303 -31.74 20.01 21.18
CA GLY A 303 -32.71 20.76 21.98
C GLY A 303 -33.65 21.66 21.14
N LYS A 304 -33.83 21.35 19.86
CA LYS A 304 -34.67 22.12 18.92
C LYS A 304 -35.95 21.38 18.49
N GLY A 305 -36.25 20.22 19.07
CA GLY A 305 -37.43 19.43 18.77
C GLY A 305 -37.33 18.59 17.50
N PHE A 306 -36.11 18.36 17.02
CA PHE A 306 -35.87 17.41 15.93
C PHE A 306 -35.25 16.13 16.51
N GLU A 307 -36.08 15.10 16.72
CA GLU A 307 -35.73 13.88 17.44
C GLU A 307 -34.41 13.22 16.98
N LEU A 308 -34.12 13.26 15.68
CA LEU A 308 -32.89 12.66 15.16
C LEU A 308 -31.61 13.32 15.72
N PHE A 309 -31.65 14.64 15.93
CA PHE A 309 -30.52 15.36 16.54
C PHE A 309 -30.59 15.32 18.07
N ASP A 310 -31.79 15.46 18.62
CA ASP A 310 -31.99 15.56 20.07
C ASP A 310 -31.62 14.28 20.81
N ASN A 311 -31.78 13.10 20.15
CA ASN A 311 -31.44 11.79 20.71
C ASN A 311 -30.08 11.25 20.30
N ALA A 312 -29.31 11.95 19.44
CA ALA A 312 -28.00 11.52 18.98
C ALA A 312 -26.91 11.82 20.02
N GLU A 313 -25.97 10.93 20.18
CA GLU A 313 -24.73 11.20 20.94
C GLU A 313 -23.88 12.25 20.23
N LEU A 314 -23.83 12.17 18.91
CA LEU A 314 -23.01 13.04 18.07
C LEU A 314 -23.81 13.57 16.87
N VAL A 315 -23.73 14.87 16.65
CA VAL A 315 -24.15 15.55 15.41
C VAL A 315 -22.92 16.20 14.80
N ILE A 316 -22.49 15.72 13.62
CA ILE A 316 -21.31 16.24 12.92
C ILE A 316 -21.60 16.60 11.47
N ALA A 317 -20.84 17.53 10.94
CA ALA A 317 -20.98 18.01 9.58
C ALA A 317 -19.65 18.09 8.83
N ILE A 318 -19.75 18.06 7.49
CA ILE A 318 -18.66 18.47 6.58
C ILE A 318 -19.16 19.57 5.64
N ASN A 319 -18.29 20.55 5.38
CA ASN A 319 -18.54 21.58 4.38
C ASN A 319 -17.92 21.17 3.03
N VAL A 320 -18.76 20.98 2.02
CA VAL A 320 -18.35 20.64 0.65
C VAL A 320 -18.39 21.92 -0.18
N LYS A 321 -17.21 22.48 -0.42
CA LYS A 321 -17.04 23.76 -1.11
C LYS A 321 -17.60 23.71 -2.54
N GLY A 322 -18.37 24.75 -2.92
CA GLY A 322 -18.86 24.95 -4.28
C GLY A 322 -19.97 23.98 -4.73
N CYS A 323 -20.53 23.15 -3.86
CA CYS A 323 -21.46 22.07 -4.21
C CYS A 323 -22.95 22.36 -3.90
N ALA A 324 -23.34 23.61 -3.61
CA ALA A 324 -24.75 23.98 -3.40
C ALA A 324 -25.65 23.66 -4.61
N ASN A 325 -25.07 23.63 -5.81
CA ASN A 325 -25.77 23.33 -7.07
C ASN A 325 -26.04 21.82 -7.29
N TYR A 326 -25.61 20.94 -6.39
CA TYR A 326 -25.92 19.51 -6.51
C TYR A 326 -27.41 19.28 -6.75
N THR A 327 -27.72 18.52 -7.79
CA THR A 327 -29.08 18.13 -8.14
C THR A 327 -29.62 17.14 -7.10
N ARG A 328 -30.94 16.98 -7.06
CA ARG A 328 -31.60 15.96 -6.23
C ARG A 328 -31.02 14.57 -6.48
N LYS A 329 -30.78 14.22 -7.76
CA LYS A 329 -30.21 12.92 -8.14
C LYS A 329 -28.79 12.70 -7.56
N GLN A 330 -27.95 13.74 -7.49
CA GLN A 330 -26.62 13.65 -6.87
C GLN A 330 -26.73 13.48 -5.35
N LEU A 331 -27.62 14.23 -4.70
CA LEU A 331 -27.85 14.08 -3.26
C LEU A 331 -28.44 12.70 -2.91
N ASP A 332 -29.39 12.20 -3.72
CA ASP A 332 -29.95 10.85 -3.55
C ASP A 332 -28.85 9.77 -3.71
N LYS A 333 -27.86 9.97 -4.60
CA LYS A 333 -26.69 9.11 -4.73
C LYS A 333 -25.86 9.06 -3.43
N LEU A 334 -25.59 10.23 -2.81
CA LEU A 334 -24.83 10.29 -1.55
C LEU A 334 -25.60 9.59 -0.42
N ILE A 335 -26.93 9.80 -0.35
CA ILE A 335 -27.79 9.14 0.62
C ILE A 335 -27.78 7.61 0.43
N ASN A 336 -27.83 7.14 -0.81
CA ASN A 336 -27.76 5.71 -1.10
C ASN A 336 -26.39 5.11 -0.75
N PHE A 337 -25.31 5.84 -1.03
CA PHE A 337 -23.95 5.42 -0.70
C PHE A 337 -23.79 5.17 0.81
N ILE A 338 -24.21 6.11 1.66
CA ILE A 338 -24.06 5.94 3.12
C ILE A 338 -24.98 4.85 3.71
N LYS A 339 -26.08 4.51 3.02
CA LYS A 339 -27.01 3.44 3.43
C LYS A 339 -26.57 2.04 3.02
N THR A 340 -25.47 1.90 2.29
CA THR A 340 -24.92 0.57 1.96
C THR A 340 -24.58 -0.20 3.24
N PRO A 341 -24.71 -1.54 3.28
CA PRO A 341 -24.45 -2.33 4.47
C PRO A 341 -23.03 -2.12 5.04
N GLN A 342 -22.06 -1.81 4.18
CA GLN A 342 -20.68 -1.58 4.56
C GLN A 342 -20.48 -0.28 5.37
N ILE A 343 -21.35 0.71 5.18
CA ILE A 343 -21.30 2.01 5.88
C ILE A 343 -22.35 2.05 6.98
N GLY A 344 -23.58 1.62 6.70
CA GLY A 344 -24.64 1.39 7.66
C GLY A 344 -25.25 2.65 8.29
N ALA A 345 -25.09 3.83 7.68
CA ALA A 345 -25.71 5.06 8.19
C ALA A 345 -27.20 5.13 7.86
N THR A 346 -27.99 5.71 8.76
CA THR A 346 -29.46 5.78 8.64
C THR A 346 -29.94 6.89 7.72
N GLY A 347 -29.22 8.01 7.63
CA GLY A 347 -29.62 9.16 6.83
C GLY A 347 -28.56 10.25 6.72
N LEU A 348 -28.77 11.16 5.77
CA LEU A 348 -27.95 12.33 5.52
C LEU A 348 -28.84 13.56 5.45
N ILE A 349 -28.52 14.56 6.23
CA ILE A 349 -29.16 15.87 6.19
C ILE A 349 -28.23 16.79 5.40
N TYR A 350 -28.80 17.64 4.57
CA TYR A 350 -28.02 18.64 3.85
C TYR A 350 -28.63 20.05 4.00
N CYS A 351 -27.72 21.03 3.94
CA CYS A 351 -28.09 22.43 3.80
C CYS A 351 -27.29 23.05 2.65
N LYS A 352 -27.99 23.62 1.67
CA LYS A 352 -27.41 24.36 0.55
C LYS A 352 -27.34 25.83 0.89
N TYR A 353 -26.20 26.45 0.68
CA TYR A 353 -26.03 27.91 0.76
C TYR A 353 -25.93 28.47 -0.65
N ASN A 354 -27.05 28.99 -1.16
CA ASN A 354 -27.15 29.43 -2.55
C ASN A 354 -26.38 30.73 -2.81
N GLN A 355 -26.02 30.98 -4.06
CA GLN A 355 -25.32 32.21 -4.47
C GLN A 355 -26.09 33.51 -4.20
N ASP A 356 -27.41 33.44 -4.14
CA ASP A 356 -28.32 34.57 -3.82
C ASP A 356 -28.41 34.87 -2.31
N GLY A 357 -27.61 34.16 -1.48
CA GLY A 357 -27.60 34.31 -0.03
C GLY A 357 -28.72 33.55 0.70
N THR A 358 -29.60 32.85 -0.02
CA THR A 358 -30.62 31.99 0.61
C THR A 358 -30.05 30.64 1.03
N SER A 359 -30.67 30.02 2.03
CA SER A 359 -30.31 28.64 2.42
C SER A 359 -31.50 27.71 2.32
N LYS A 360 -31.27 26.44 1.94
CA LYS A 360 -32.30 25.39 1.85
C LYS A 360 -31.80 24.08 2.42
N SER A 361 -32.55 23.49 3.33
CA SER A 361 -32.22 22.23 3.98
C SER A 361 -33.38 21.22 3.87
N THR A 362 -33.06 19.94 4.09
CA THR A 362 -34.05 18.86 4.26
C THR A 362 -34.87 19.01 5.53
N VAL A 363 -34.43 19.82 6.47
CA VAL A 363 -35.04 20.01 7.81
C VAL A 363 -35.50 21.45 8.06
N ASP A 364 -35.84 22.19 7.01
CA ASP A 364 -36.31 23.59 7.07
C ASP A 364 -37.52 23.78 8.03
N LYS A 365 -38.33 22.72 8.24
CA LYS A 365 -39.49 22.74 9.15
C LYS A 365 -39.09 22.87 10.62
N PHE A 366 -37.89 22.44 10.98
CA PHE A 366 -37.37 22.41 12.36
C PHE A 366 -36.37 23.51 12.63
N PHE A 367 -35.67 23.98 11.58
CA PHE A 367 -34.59 24.94 11.69
C PHE A 367 -34.83 26.15 10.78
N GLU A 368 -35.13 27.27 11.39
CA GLU A 368 -35.30 28.54 10.67
C GLU A 368 -33.99 29.03 10.03
N GLU A 369 -34.09 30.03 9.17
CA GLU A 369 -32.93 30.61 8.46
C GLU A 369 -31.85 31.11 9.42
N SER A 370 -32.24 31.66 10.56
CA SER A 370 -31.33 32.11 11.61
C SER A 370 -30.47 30.98 12.20
N ALA A 371 -31.07 29.80 12.37
CA ALA A 371 -30.35 28.61 12.83
C ALA A 371 -29.37 28.10 11.75
N ARG A 372 -29.79 28.06 10.48
CA ARG A 372 -28.97 27.65 9.36
C ARG A 372 -27.79 28.62 9.11
N LYS A 373 -27.94 29.91 9.39
CA LYS A 373 -26.81 30.86 9.40
C LYS A 373 -25.77 30.51 10.45
N LYS A 374 -26.17 30.12 11.67
CA LYS A 374 -25.24 29.63 12.71
C LYS A 374 -24.52 28.37 12.28
N TRP A 375 -25.19 27.46 11.54
CA TRP A 375 -24.52 26.30 10.95
C TRP A 375 -23.44 26.71 9.96
N ALA A 376 -23.73 27.67 9.07
CA ALA A 376 -22.76 28.20 8.12
C ALA A 376 -21.53 28.81 8.83
N GLU A 377 -21.76 29.64 9.84
CA GLU A 377 -20.69 30.26 10.63
C GLU A 377 -19.82 29.19 11.31
N LYS A 378 -20.43 28.22 12.00
CA LYS A 378 -19.74 27.12 12.70
C LYS A 378 -18.92 26.25 11.74
N ALA A 379 -19.48 25.93 10.57
CA ALA A 379 -18.85 25.08 9.54
C ALA A 379 -18.06 25.87 8.48
N SER A 380 -17.90 27.17 8.65
CA SER A 380 -17.22 28.06 7.69
C SER A 380 -17.73 27.88 6.26
N CYS A 381 -19.08 27.80 6.10
CA CYS A 381 -19.71 27.73 4.81
C CYS A 381 -19.87 29.12 4.19
N GLU A 382 -19.63 29.22 2.91
CA GLU A 382 -19.82 30.41 2.08
C GLU A 382 -20.97 30.19 1.08
N SER A 383 -21.39 31.26 0.39
CA SER A 383 -22.36 31.13 -0.70
C SER A 383 -21.82 30.22 -1.79
N GLY A 384 -22.61 29.24 -2.19
CA GLY A 384 -22.21 28.18 -3.12
C GLY A 384 -21.82 26.86 -2.45
N ASP A 385 -21.72 26.79 -1.12
CA ASP A 385 -21.31 25.58 -0.40
C ASP A 385 -22.49 24.65 -0.04
N LEU A 386 -22.16 23.38 0.13
CA LEU A 386 -23.09 22.34 0.59
C LEU A 386 -22.61 21.80 1.94
N LEU A 387 -23.44 21.98 2.97
CA LEU A 387 -23.21 21.39 4.28
C LEU A 387 -23.92 20.02 4.35
N LEU A 388 -23.19 18.98 4.69
CA LEU A 388 -23.70 17.63 4.91
C LEU A 388 -23.60 17.30 6.39
N ILE A 389 -24.68 16.81 7.01
CA ILE A 389 -24.80 16.57 8.45
C ILE A 389 -25.24 15.14 8.69
N MET A 390 -24.57 14.46 9.61
CA MET A 390 -24.95 13.15 10.13
C MET A 390 -25.11 13.20 11.64
N ALA A 391 -25.96 12.31 12.16
CA ALA A 391 -26.22 12.20 13.59
C ALA A 391 -26.43 10.74 14.00
N GLY A 392 -25.98 10.37 15.20
CA GLY A 392 -26.13 9.02 15.76
C GLY A 392 -25.10 8.73 16.84
N GLU A 393 -24.75 7.47 16.99
CA GLU A 393 -23.69 6.98 17.88
C GLU A 393 -22.31 7.52 17.38
N ILE A 394 -21.42 7.83 18.31
CA ILE A 394 -20.18 8.57 18.04
C ILE A 394 -19.32 7.86 16.97
N GLU A 395 -18.93 6.62 17.21
CA GLU A 395 -17.98 5.92 16.32
C GLU A 395 -18.57 5.63 14.94
N LYS A 396 -19.78 5.11 14.88
CA LYS A 396 -20.47 4.78 13.62
C LYS A 396 -20.67 6.02 12.77
N THR A 397 -21.05 7.14 13.42
CA THR A 397 -21.31 8.41 12.72
C THR A 397 -20.01 8.99 12.15
N ARG A 398 -18.90 8.94 12.92
CA ARG A 398 -17.57 9.39 12.45
C ARG A 398 -17.08 8.53 11.30
N LYS A 399 -17.12 7.21 11.41
CA LYS A 399 -16.70 6.28 10.35
C LYS A 399 -17.53 6.47 9.07
N ALA A 400 -18.85 6.62 9.20
CA ALA A 400 -19.73 6.83 8.05
C ALA A 400 -19.50 8.17 7.34
N LEU A 401 -19.34 9.26 8.10
CA LEU A 401 -19.02 10.56 7.51
C LEU A 401 -17.61 10.59 6.91
N GLY A 402 -16.65 9.85 7.48
CA GLY A 402 -15.31 9.65 6.93
C GLY A 402 -15.33 8.96 5.58
N ALA A 403 -16.13 7.90 5.44
CA ALA A 403 -16.32 7.23 4.16
C ALA A 403 -16.97 8.16 3.12
N LEU A 404 -17.98 8.96 3.52
CA LEU A 404 -18.60 9.95 2.64
C LEU A 404 -17.61 11.05 2.22
N ARG A 405 -16.76 11.50 3.14
CA ARG A 405 -15.69 12.48 2.88
C ARG A 405 -14.75 12.02 1.77
N LEU A 406 -14.29 10.77 1.83
CA LEU A 406 -13.41 10.18 0.80
C LEU A 406 -14.14 10.01 -0.53
N HIS A 407 -15.38 9.52 -0.51
CA HIS A 407 -16.20 9.37 -1.72
C HIS A 407 -16.41 10.71 -2.44
N LEU A 408 -16.69 11.78 -1.72
CA LEU A 408 -16.80 13.13 -2.28
C LEU A 408 -15.46 13.65 -2.82
N ALA A 409 -14.36 13.34 -2.13
CA ALA A 409 -13.04 13.74 -2.58
C ALA A 409 -12.66 13.09 -3.91
N ASP A 410 -13.07 11.84 -4.14
CA ASP A 410 -12.89 11.15 -5.43
C ASP A 410 -13.79 11.76 -6.52
N GLU A 411 -15.08 12.00 -6.22
CA GLU A 411 -16.03 12.64 -7.16
C GLU A 411 -15.55 14.04 -7.60
N LEU A 412 -14.94 14.77 -6.67
CA LEU A 412 -14.42 16.13 -6.90
C LEU A 412 -12.94 16.16 -7.36
N ASN A 413 -12.30 15.02 -7.59
CA ASN A 413 -10.89 14.89 -7.97
C ASN A 413 -9.91 15.61 -7.02
N LEU A 414 -10.17 15.59 -5.70
CA LEU A 414 -9.33 16.23 -4.69
C LEU A 414 -8.15 15.36 -4.24
N ARG A 415 -8.19 14.06 -4.54
CA ARG A 415 -7.16 13.07 -4.18
C ARG A 415 -6.11 12.93 -5.30
N ASN A 416 -5.39 14.01 -5.61
CA ASN A 416 -4.35 13.97 -6.63
C ASN A 416 -3.23 12.98 -6.24
N PRO A 417 -2.95 11.93 -7.04
CA PRO A 417 -1.92 10.94 -6.72
C PRO A 417 -0.49 11.46 -6.78
N GLU A 418 -0.25 12.61 -7.44
CA GLU A 418 1.07 13.24 -7.50
C GLU A 418 1.39 14.10 -6.26
N ILE A 419 0.44 14.24 -5.33
CA ILE A 419 0.66 14.95 -4.05
C ILE A 419 0.85 13.91 -2.95
N PHE A 420 1.95 14.05 -2.21
CA PHE A 420 2.26 13.22 -1.05
C PHE A 420 2.09 14.05 0.22
N ALA A 421 1.18 13.66 1.09
CA ALA A 421 0.84 14.36 2.32
C ALA A 421 0.96 13.39 3.52
N PRO A 422 2.20 13.14 4.00
CA PRO A 422 2.43 12.30 5.16
C PRO A 422 2.08 13.03 6.45
N LEU A 423 1.68 12.25 7.47
CA LEU A 423 1.49 12.69 8.85
C LEU A 423 1.73 11.54 9.82
N TRP A 424 2.04 11.86 11.07
CA TRP A 424 2.03 10.90 12.16
C TRP A 424 0.72 10.93 12.93
N VAL A 425 0.19 9.75 13.20
CA VAL A 425 -0.90 9.53 14.15
C VAL A 425 -0.31 8.87 15.39
N LEU A 426 -0.55 9.45 16.55
CA LEU A 426 0.07 9.09 17.82
C LEU A 426 -0.98 8.82 18.89
N ASP A 427 -0.56 8.31 20.04
CA ASP A 427 -1.39 8.18 21.23
C ASP A 427 -2.65 7.35 21.01
N PHE A 428 -2.49 6.22 20.34
CA PHE A 428 -3.56 5.24 20.16
C PHE A 428 -4.01 4.66 21.50
N PRO A 429 -5.25 4.16 21.64
CA PRO A 429 -5.61 3.29 22.74
C PRO A 429 -4.66 2.08 22.83
N LEU A 430 -4.26 1.70 24.04
CA LEU A 430 -3.41 0.52 24.25
C LEU A 430 -4.20 -0.77 24.06
N LEU A 431 -5.43 -0.76 24.57
CA LEU A 431 -6.32 -1.90 24.61
C LEU A 431 -7.69 -1.54 24.02
N GLU A 432 -8.29 -2.47 23.33
CA GLU A 432 -9.64 -2.38 22.78
C GLU A 432 -10.49 -3.51 23.39
N TRP A 433 -11.68 -3.17 23.90
CA TRP A 433 -12.61 -4.14 24.43
C TRP A 433 -13.38 -4.81 23.30
N ASP A 434 -13.39 -6.12 23.29
CA ASP A 434 -14.16 -6.93 22.34
C ASP A 434 -15.38 -7.52 23.06
N GLU A 435 -16.59 -7.13 22.61
CA GLU A 435 -17.85 -7.59 23.18
C GLU A 435 -18.12 -9.08 22.91
N ASP A 436 -17.64 -9.62 21.78
CA ASP A 436 -17.86 -11.01 21.38
C ASP A 436 -17.03 -11.99 22.24
N THR A 437 -15.81 -11.60 22.56
CA THR A 437 -14.90 -12.41 23.40
C THR A 437 -14.88 -12.01 24.87
N GLU A 438 -15.57 -10.93 25.24
CA GLU A 438 -15.65 -10.35 26.60
C GLU A 438 -14.25 -10.15 27.22
N ARG A 439 -13.29 -9.64 26.43
CA ARG A 439 -11.91 -9.37 26.88
C ARG A 439 -11.27 -8.23 26.13
N TYR A 440 -10.17 -7.74 26.70
CA TYR A 440 -9.32 -6.77 25.99
C TYR A 440 -8.42 -7.44 24.97
N HIS A 441 -8.24 -6.78 23.83
CA HIS A 441 -7.23 -7.08 22.81
C HIS A 441 -6.25 -5.91 22.71
N ALA A 442 -5.00 -6.20 22.40
CA ALA A 442 -4.04 -5.14 22.11
C ALA A 442 -4.38 -4.50 20.76
N MET A 443 -4.50 -3.18 20.72
CA MET A 443 -4.82 -2.49 19.46
C MET A 443 -3.71 -2.65 18.41
N HIS A 444 -2.43 -2.69 18.85
CA HIS A 444 -1.28 -2.90 17.96
C HIS A 444 -0.64 -4.27 18.17
N HIS A 445 0.02 -4.45 19.31
CA HIS A 445 0.77 -5.68 19.61
C HIS A 445 0.89 -5.90 21.12
N PRO A 446 0.92 -7.16 21.62
CA PRO A 446 1.09 -7.44 23.05
C PRO A 446 2.36 -6.89 23.70
N PHE A 447 3.38 -6.56 22.90
CA PHE A 447 4.63 -5.97 23.38
C PHE A 447 4.68 -4.44 23.30
N THR A 448 3.59 -3.80 22.93
CA THR A 448 3.50 -2.32 22.89
C THR A 448 3.52 -1.76 24.30
N SER A 449 4.43 -0.81 24.57
CA SER A 449 4.50 -0.13 25.86
C SER A 449 3.33 0.85 25.99
N PRO A 450 2.68 0.92 27.18
CA PRO A 450 1.84 2.06 27.49
C PRO A 450 2.67 3.35 27.56
N LYS A 451 2.03 4.51 27.46
CA LYS A 451 2.66 5.78 27.80
C LYS A 451 3.11 5.75 29.26
N PRO A 452 4.31 6.23 29.60
CA PRO A 452 4.82 6.17 30.98
C PRO A 452 3.88 6.80 32.02
N GLU A 453 3.23 7.91 31.66
CA GLU A 453 2.28 8.62 32.51
C GLU A 453 0.97 7.88 32.75
N ASP A 454 0.62 6.91 31.90
CA ASP A 454 -0.64 6.16 31.95
C ASP A 454 -0.49 4.78 32.63
N ILE A 455 0.73 4.30 32.90
CA ILE A 455 1.00 2.96 33.44
C ILE A 455 0.19 2.68 34.71
N ALA A 456 0.06 3.67 35.60
CA ALA A 456 -0.69 3.53 36.85
C ALA A 456 -2.21 3.30 36.63
N GLN A 457 -2.72 3.63 35.46
CA GLN A 457 -4.15 3.47 35.11
C GLN A 457 -4.48 2.05 34.64
N LEU A 458 -3.49 1.24 34.28
CA LEU A 458 -3.73 -0.14 33.81
C LEU A 458 -4.58 -0.97 34.78
N ASP A 459 -4.39 -0.83 36.08
CA ASP A 459 -5.14 -1.57 37.10
C ASP A 459 -6.53 -0.97 37.40
N THR A 460 -6.80 0.29 37.05
CA THR A 460 -8.03 1.01 37.43
C THR A 460 -8.94 1.31 36.26
N ASP A 461 -8.39 1.69 35.09
CA ASP A 461 -9.11 2.01 33.87
C ASP A 461 -8.26 1.65 32.63
N PRO A 462 -8.15 0.35 32.29
CA PRO A 462 -7.33 -0.13 31.17
C PRO A 462 -7.74 0.47 29.82
N ALA A 463 -9.01 0.83 29.65
CA ALA A 463 -9.54 1.40 28.42
C ALA A 463 -9.03 2.84 28.16
N ALA A 464 -8.67 3.58 29.21
CA ALA A 464 -8.16 4.94 29.10
C ALA A 464 -6.64 5.02 28.84
N VAL A 465 -5.94 3.88 28.92
CA VAL A 465 -4.48 3.84 28.76
C VAL A 465 -4.08 4.00 27.30
N ARG A 466 -3.20 4.97 27.04
CA ARG A 466 -2.66 5.22 25.70
C ARG A 466 -1.42 4.37 25.44
N ALA A 467 -1.30 3.89 24.23
CA ALA A 467 -0.13 3.21 23.71
C ALA A 467 1.00 4.21 23.37
N ASN A 468 2.23 3.84 23.63
CA ASN A 468 3.40 4.51 23.08
C ASN A 468 3.65 3.99 21.64
N ALA A 469 2.61 4.14 20.80
CA ALA A 469 2.55 3.68 19.42
C ALA A 469 2.39 4.87 18.46
N TYR A 470 2.75 4.63 17.22
CA TYR A 470 2.78 5.64 16.17
C TYR A 470 2.57 4.99 14.81
N ASP A 471 1.71 5.60 13.99
CA ASP A 471 1.50 5.24 12.60
C ASP A 471 1.89 6.39 11.67
N LEU A 472 2.70 6.08 10.67
CA LEU A 472 2.97 6.98 9.57
C LEU A 472 1.92 6.76 8.49
N VAL A 473 1.13 7.79 8.29
CA VAL A 473 0.04 7.79 7.30
C VAL A 473 0.43 8.65 6.11
N MET A 474 0.15 8.20 4.90
CA MET A 474 0.32 8.97 3.67
C MET A 474 -0.89 8.79 2.75
N ASN A 475 -1.50 9.90 2.35
CA ASN A 475 -2.60 9.90 1.38
C ASN A 475 -3.78 9.00 1.78
N GLY A 476 -4.10 8.93 3.07
CA GLY A 476 -5.20 8.09 3.57
C GLY A 476 -4.85 6.62 3.76
N ASN A 477 -3.57 6.28 3.73
CA ASN A 477 -3.07 4.93 3.96
C ASN A 477 -1.99 4.94 5.05
N GLU A 478 -2.08 4.03 5.99
CA GLU A 478 -0.97 3.68 6.86
C GLU A 478 0.13 3.05 6.01
N ILE A 479 1.28 3.69 5.93
CA ILE A 479 2.45 3.20 5.21
C ILE A 479 3.47 2.51 6.13
N GLY A 480 3.41 2.79 7.42
CA GLY A 480 4.23 2.15 8.43
C GLY A 480 3.69 2.42 9.81
N GLY A 481 3.83 1.45 10.69
CA GLY A 481 3.40 1.56 12.08
C GLY A 481 4.36 0.85 13.02
N GLY A 482 4.32 1.23 14.29
CA GLY A 482 5.15 0.66 15.31
C GLY A 482 4.91 1.22 16.70
N SER A 483 5.78 0.83 17.63
CA SER A 483 5.68 1.29 19.02
C SER A 483 7.03 1.23 19.73
N ILE A 484 7.13 1.91 20.85
CA ILE A 484 8.09 1.58 21.88
C ILE A 484 7.66 0.28 22.54
N ARG A 485 8.61 -0.63 22.80
CA ARG A 485 8.32 -1.96 23.32
C ARG A 485 8.45 -1.99 24.84
N ILE A 486 7.66 -2.86 25.44
CA ILE A 486 7.87 -3.24 26.83
C ILE A 486 9.17 -4.03 26.90
N HIS A 487 10.09 -3.62 27.76
CA HIS A 487 11.34 -4.32 28.05
C HIS A 487 11.44 -4.71 29.53
N ASP A 488 10.50 -4.26 30.36
CA ASP A 488 10.34 -4.67 31.75
C ASP A 488 9.45 -5.90 31.87
N LYS A 489 9.96 -6.94 32.54
CA LYS A 489 9.27 -8.22 32.68
C LYS A 489 7.97 -8.11 33.49
N ALA A 490 7.94 -7.30 34.54
CA ALA A 490 6.74 -7.17 35.37
C ALA A 490 5.62 -6.45 34.63
N LEU A 491 5.94 -5.41 33.89
CA LEU A 491 4.98 -4.72 33.04
C LEU A 491 4.47 -5.64 31.92
N GLN A 492 5.34 -6.46 31.32
CA GLN A 492 4.91 -7.40 30.28
C GLN A 492 3.96 -8.48 30.82
N GLN A 493 4.22 -8.98 32.05
CA GLN A 493 3.32 -9.94 32.71
C GLN A 493 1.96 -9.30 33.01
N LEU A 494 1.94 -8.03 33.44
CA LEU A 494 0.71 -7.28 33.66
C LEU A 494 -0.10 -7.13 32.35
N MET A 495 0.57 -6.81 31.25
CA MET A 495 -0.07 -6.72 29.92
C MET A 495 -0.68 -8.07 29.51
N PHE A 496 0.03 -9.17 29.63
CA PHE A 496 -0.52 -10.50 29.31
C PHE A 496 -1.76 -10.84 30.14
N LYS A 497 -1.77 -10.46 31.43
CA LYS A 497 -2.94 -10.62 32.29
C LYS A 497 -4.16 -9.86 31.77
N HIS A 498 -3.99 -8.58 31.37
CA HIS A 498 -5.08 -7.79 30.79
C HIS A 498 -5.57 -8.33 29.44
N LEU A 499 -4.69 -8.96 28.67
CA LEU A 499 -5.02 -9.62 27.42
C LEU A 499 -5.65 -11.02 27.62
N GLY A 500 -5.82 -11.46 28.87
CA GLY A 500 -6.46 -12.73 29.20
C GLY A 500 -5.57 -13.96 29.05
N PHE A 501 -4.25 -13.79 28.93
CA PHE A 501 -3.32 -14.94 28.94
C PHE A 501 -3.15 -15.48 30.38
N SER A 502 -3.24 -16.79 30.54
CA SER A 502 -2.72 -17.46 31.73
C SER A 502 -1.17 -17.42 31.71
N GLU A 503 -0.55 -17.56 32.89
CA GLU A 503 0.92 -17.67 32.98
C GLU A 503 1.50 -18.82 32.15
N ALA A 504 0.76 -19.95 32.08
CA ALA A 504 1.16 -21.11 31.29
C ALA A 504 1.14 -20.82 29.78
N GLU A 505 0.09 -20.20 29.29
CA GLU A 505 -0.04 -19.80 27.87
C GLU A 505 1.01 -18.74 27.48
N ALA A 506 1.19 -17.72 28.29
CA ALA A 506 2.21 -16.70 28.07
C ALA A 506 3.62 -17.31 28.02
N LYS A 507 3.92 -18.26 28.94
CA LYS A 507 5.20 -18.98 28.97
C LYS A 507 5.35 -19.90 27.77
N GLU A 508 4.31 -20.60 27.37
CA GLU A 508 4.36 -21.47 26.19
C GLU A 508 4.61 -20.68 24.90
N GLN A 509 3.93 -19.56 24.72
CA GLN A 509 4.02 -18.79 23.48
C GLN A 509 5.25 -17.87 23.42
N PHE A 510 5.55 -17.15 24.51
CA PHE A 510 6.53 -16.08 24.56
C PHE A 510 7.65 -16.31 25.60
N GLY A 511 7.70 -17.49 26.23
CA GLY A 511 8.65 -17.77 27.32
C GLY A 511 10.10 -17.52 26.94
N PHE A 512 10.49 -17.84 25.72
CA PHE A 512 11.84 -17.62 25.22
C PHE A 512 12.22 -16.12 25.15
N LEU A 513 11.26 -15.25 24.82
CA LEU A 513 11.48 -13.80 24.79
C LEU A 513 11.50 -13.21 26.21
N MET A 514 10.58 -13.67 27.07
CA MET A 514 10.53 -13.28 28.48
C MET A 514 11.80 -13.68 29.23
N GLU A 515 12.36 -14.85 28.91
CA GLU A 515 13.65 -15.31 29.45
C GLU A 515 14.80 -14.43 28.93
N ALA A 516 14.80 -14.06 27.65
CA ALA A 516 15.80 -13.18 27.10
C ALA A 516 15.81 -11.80 27.78
N PHE A 517 14.65 -11.26 28.16
CA PHE A 517 14.55 -9.98 28.89
C PHE A 517 15.20 -10.02 30.27
N GLU A 518 15.34 -11.19 30.88
CA GLU A 518 16.05 -11.35 32.16
C GLU A 518 17.57 -11.10 32.04
N TYR A 519 18.10 -11.15 30.82
CA TYR A 519 19.52 -10.89 30.54
C TYR A 519 19.81 -9.44 30.14
N GLY A 520 18.91 -8.51 30.43
CA GLY A 520 19.12 -7.08 30.24
C GLY A 520 18.67 -6.56 28.88
N ALA A 521 17.38 -6.66 28.60
CA ALA A 521 16.80 -6.03 27.42
C ALA A 521 16.92 -4.50 27.49
N PRO A 522 17.48 -3.82 26.48
CA PRO A 522 17.51 -2.38 26.44
C PRO A 522 16.11 -1.80 26.19
N PRO A 523 15.84 -0.53 26.54
CA PRO A 523 14.72 0.21 25.95
C PRO A 523 14.84 0.18 24.43
N HIS A 524 13.78 -0.21 23.72
CA HIS A 524 13.81 -0.34 22.27
C HIS A 524 12.45 -0.07 21.65
N GLY A 525 12.45 0.20 20.36
CA GLY A 525 11.26 0.42 19.57
C GLY A 525 11.55 0.33 18.09
N GLY A 526 10.52 0.25 17.29
CA GLY A 526 10.70 0.07 15.86
C GLY A 526 9.47 0.40 15.04
N VAL A 527 9.63 0.34 13.74
CA VAL A 527 8.57 0.55 12.76
C VAL A 527 8.68 -0.48 11.64
N ALA A 528 7.54 -0.90 11.12
CA ALA A 528 7.46 -1.73 9.93
C ALA A 528 6.69 -1.00 8.84
N PHE A 529 7.32 -0.78 7.69
CA PHE A 529 6.65 -0.20 6.52
C PHE A 529 6.08 -1.31 5.64
N GLY A 530 4.84 -1.14 5.20
CA GLY A 530 4.27 -1.94 4.13
C GLY A 530 4.92 -1.59 2.80
N PHE A 531 5.99 -2.30 2.43
CA PHE A 531 6.80 -1.96 1.26
C PHE A 531 6.02 -1.99 -0.05
N ASP A 532 5.13 -2.95 -0.22
CA ASP A 532 4.27 -3.06 -1.41
C ASP A 532 3.32 -1.85 -1.51
N ARG A 533 2.73 -1.44 -0.37
CA ARG A 533 1.84 -0.28 -0.28
C ARG A 533 2.59 1.03 -0.54
N LEU A 534 3.77 1.19 0.05
CA LEU A 534 4.62 2.35 -0.20
C LEU A 534 4.96 2.50 -1.68
N CYS A 535 5.33 1.39 -2.35
CA CYS A 535 5.59 1.37 -3.79
C CYS A 535 4.35 1.74 -4.61
N ALA A 536 3.16 1.23 -4.23
CA ALA A 536 1.91 1.52 -4.91
C ALA A 536 1.54 3.01 -4.81
N ILE A 537 1.64 3.60 -3.61
CA ILE A 537 1.40 5.03 -3.41
C ILE A 537 2.39 5.88 -4.21
N MET A 538 3.68 5.55 -4.16
CA MET A 538 4.71 6.26 -4.95
C MET A 538 4.51 6.10 -6.46
N GLY A 539 3.92 5.00 -6.89
CA GLY A 539 3.53 4.74 -8.29
C GLY A 539 2.17 5.32 -8.68
N GLY A 540 1.47 6.00 -7.76
CA GLY A 540 0.16 6.61 -8.02
C GLY A 540 -0.97 5.61 -8.25
N GLN A 541 -0.89 4.40 -7.65
CA GLN A 541 -1.86 3.32 -7.83
C GLN A 541 -2.39 2.83 -6.47
N GLU A 542 -3.63 2.35 -6.45
CA GLU A 542 -4.26 1.81 -5.24
C GLU A 542 -3.94 0.33 -5.02
N SER A 543 -3.77 -0.44 -6.11
CA SER A 543 -3.50 -1.87 -6.04
C SER A 543 -2.01 -2.16 -5.87
N ILE A 544 -1.66 -2.97 -4.87
CA ILE A 544 -0.28 -3.44 -4.67
C ILE A 544 0.14 -4.53 -5.66
N ARG A 545 -0.82 -5.22 -6.32
CA ARG A 545 -0.53 -6.39 -7.19
C ARG A 545 0.38 -6.06 -8.36
N ASP A 546 0.26 -4.88 -8.93
CA ASP A 546 1.08 -4.47 -10.07
C ASP A 546 2.52 -4.08 -9.68
N PHE A 547 2.80 -3.99 -8.37
CA PHE A 547 4.15 -3.80 -7.80
C PHE A 547 4.78 -5.11 -7.30
N ILE A 548 4.05 -6.22 -7.35
CA ILE A 548 4.53 -7.56 -7.03
C ILE A 548 4.73 -8.33 -8.34
N ALA A 549 5.90 -8.94 -8.51
CA ALA A 549 6.22 -9.63 -9.75
C ALA A 549 5.21 -10.76 -10.06
N PHE A 550 4.89 -11.59 -9.07
CA PHE A 550 3.98 -12.73 -9.16
C PHE A 550 2.98 -12.70 -8.00
N PRO A 551 1.91 -11.87 -8.09
CA PRO A 551 0.90 -11.78 -7.04
C PRO A 551 -0.08 -12.94 -7.08
N LYS A 552 -0.77 -13.20 -5.96
CA LYS A 552 -1.95 -14.07 -5.92
C LYS A 552 -3.21 -13.33 -6.38
N ASN A 553 -4.18 -14.07 -6.92
CA ASN A 553 -5.49 -13.54 -7.24
C ASN A 553 -6.37 -13.34 -5.98
N ASN A 554 -7.62 -12.89 -6.14
CA ASN A 554 -8.55 -12.67 -5.02
C ASN A 554 -8.92 -13.94 -4.23
N SER A 555 -8.69 -15.12 -4.81
CA SER A 555 -8.91 -16.42 -4.17
C SER A 555 -7.64 -16.99 -3.53
N GLY A 556 -6.57 -16.20 -3.41
CA GLY A 556 -5.28 -16.63 -2.84
C GLY A 556 -4.47 -17.57 -3.75
N ARG A 557 -4.85 -17.70 -5.03
CA ARG A 557 -4.17 -18.62 -5.97
C ARG A 557 -3.17 -17.89 -6.85
N ASP A 558 -2.04 -18.54 -7.10
CA ASP A 558 -1.18 -18.24 -8.23
C ASP A 558 -1.63 -19.09 -9.43
N ILE A 559 -2.35 -18.48 -10.36
CA ILE A 559 -2.91 -19.18 -11.53
C ILE A 559 -1.88 -19.45 -12.63
N MET A 560 -0.68 -18.90 -12.54
CA MET A 560 0.41 -19.15 -13.47
C MET A 560 1.07 -20.50 -13.22
N ILE A 561 1.32 -20.82 -11.93
CA ILE A 561 1.96 -22.09 -11.51
C ILE A 561 0.98 -23.06 -10.86
N ASP A 562 -0.31 -22.70 -10.82
CA ASP A 562 -1.41 -23.46 -10.21
C ASP A 562 -1.16 -23.80 -8.72
N SER A 563 -0.81 -22.78 -7.92
CA SER A 563 -0.56 -22.92 -6.50
C SER A 563 -1.71 -22.25 -5.69
N PRO A 564 -2.17 -22.85 -4.55
CA PRO A 564 -1.77 -24.14 -3.98
C PRO A 564 -2.21 -25.33 -4.84
N SER A 565 -1.48 -26.43 -4.74
CA SER A 565 -1.72 -27.69 -5.47
C SER A 565 -1.81 -28.86 -4.51
N ASP A 566 -2.30 -29.98 -4.99
CA ASP A 566 -2.32 -31.23 -4.25
C ASP A 566 -0.92 -31.75 -3.94
N ILE A 567 -0.78 -32.48 -2.85
CA ILE A 567 0.45 -33.16 -2.44
C ILE A 567 0.25 -34.66 -2.69
N ASP A 568 1.28 -35.35 -3.18
CA ASP A 568 1.21 -36.78 -3.44
C ASP A 568 1.13 -37.60 -2.13
N GLU A 569 0.55 -38.81 -2.24
CA GLU A 569 0.34 -39.70 -1.09
C GLU A 569 1.65 -40.16 -0.41
N VAL A 570 2.74 -40.27 -1.18
CA VAL A 570 4.06 -40.65 -0.62
C VAL A 570 4.55 -39.58 0.32
N GLN A 571 4.44 -38.31 -0.11
CA GLN A 571 4.85 -37.17 0.68
C GLN A 571 3.96 -37.00 1.93
N LEU A 572 2.64 -37.16 1.79
CA LEU A 572 1.70 -37.16 2.93
C LEU A 572 2.07 -38.24 3.96
N LYS A 573 2.41 -39.45 3.48
CA LYS A 573 2.82 -40.57 4.33
C LYS A 573 4.16 -40.28 5.05
N GLU A 574 5.13 -39.69 4.35
CA GLU A 574 6.41 -39.28 4.95
C GLU A 574 6.24 -38.23 6.03
N LEU A 575 5.24 -37.34 5.87
CA LEU A 575 4.88 -36.29 6.83
C LEU A 575 3.97 -36.82 7.97
N ASN A 576 3.53 -38.06 7.90
CA ASN A 576 2.55 -38.66 8.83
C ASN A 576 1.24 -37.83 8.90
N ILE A 577 0.78 -37.32 7.77
CA ILE A 577 -0.44 -36.51 7.61
C ILE A 577 -1.48 -37.30 6.81
N LYS A 578 -2.74 -37.23 7.25
CA LYS A 578 -3.89 -37.76 6.52
C LYS A 578 -4.89 -36.64 6.26
N LEU A 579 -5.28 -36.46 5.01
CA LEU A 579 -6.38 -35.57 4.64
C LEU A 579 -7.71 -36.21 5.05
N LYS A 580 -8.65 -35.38 5.48
CA LYS A 580 -10.05 -35.80 5.68
C LYS A 580 -10.77 -35.67 4.34
N ASP A 581 -11.67 -36.65 4.06
CA ASP A 581 -12.56 -36.62 2.89
C ASP A 581 -13.52 -35.43 2.95
#